data_7ad6e4bd788e1a61238301ff5b6627f8
#
_entry.id   7ad6e4bd788e1a61238301ff5b6627f8
#
_cell.length_a   1.000
_cell.length_b   1.000
_cell.length_c   1.000
_cell.angle_alpha   90.00
_cell.angle_beta   90.00
_cell.angle_gamma   90.00
#
_symmetry.space_group_name_H-M   'P 1'
#
loop_
_entity.id
_entity.type
_entity.pdbx_description
1 polymer ?
#
loop_
_entity_poly.entity_id
_entity_poly.type
_entity_poly.pdbx_seq_one_letter_code
_entity_poly.pdbx_strand_id
1 'polypeptide(L)'
;YLWYQDLPSYDDVNLFLEPASFLSKVKSKKDSYSFVDSVMEAPLPTYGFDYSLVRNPDIDTAYNALITYVIPGSPAAAVLKRGDWIVKVDTSYISKKYEAQLLQGTGPLEITLGKYQKVPPTEPPVESEEEEDIYRVVPVGDPVEMGAAVSLVDNPIHCKKILTLTDGSEVGYLMYNSFTAGTKDNPEKYNTELREWSD
;
A
#
# COMPACT_ATOMS: atom_id res chain seq x y z
N TYR A 1 -22.79 2.39 10.80
CA TYR A 1 -23.98 1.55 10.94
C TYR A 1 -25.19 2.43 11.21
N LEU A 2 -26.27 2.26 10.41
CA LEU A 2 -27.56 2.86 10.74
C LEU A 2 -28.18 2.05 11.91
N TRP A 3 -28.66 2.75 12.93
CA TRP A 3 -29.51 2.13 13.91
C TRP A 3 -30.79 1.67 13.20
N TYR A 4 -31.38 0.54 13.61
CA TYR A 4 -32.58 -0.02 13.00
C TYR A 4 -33.72 1.01 12.85
N GLN A 5 -33.84 1.88 13.83
CA GLN A 5 -34.83 2.98 13.85
C GLN A 5 -34.54 4.13 12.89
N ASP A 6 -33.29 4.21 12.37
CA ASP A 6 -32.87 5.25 11.43
C ASP A 6 -32.88 4.73 9.97
N LEU A 7 -33.25 3.46 9.77
CA LEU A 7 -33.44 2.91 8.45
C LEU A 7 -34.69 3.51 7.81
N PRO A 8 -34.65 3.94 6.55
CA PRO A 8 -35.85 4.35 5.83
C PRO A 8 -36.83 3.18 5.78
N SER A 9 -38.13 3.49 5.82
CA SER A 9 -39.15 2.47 5.60
C SER A 9 -38.94 1.81 4.24
N TYR A 10 -39.23 0.51 4.16
CA TYR A 10 -39.12 -0.23 2.89
C TYR A 10 -39.94 0.44 1.77
N ASP A 11 -41.09 1.01 2.10
CA ASP A 11 -41.97 1.72 1.14
C ASP A 11 -41.40 3.06 0.68
N ASP A 12 -40.47 3.65 1.45
CA ASP A 12 -39.82 4.92 1.12
C ASP A 12 -38.54 4.74 0.27
N VAL A 13 -38.09 3.50 0.12
CA VAL A 13 -36.88 3.19 -0.63
C VAL A 13 -37.21 2.83 -2.07
N ASN A 14 -36.92 3.73 -2.98
CA ASN A 14 -37.02 3.45 -4.41
C ASN A 14 -35.81 2.62 -4.86
N LEU A 15 -36.02 1.30 -5.03
CA LEU A 15 -34.98 0.34 -5.47
C LEU A 15 -34.56 0.53 -6.94
N PHE A 16 -35.28 1.34 -7.71
CA PHE A 16 -34.95 1.64 -9.12
C PHE A 16 -34.11 2.92 -9.29
N LEU A 17 -33.63 3.50 -8.19
CA LEU A 17 -32.69 4.61 -8.27
C LEU A 17 -31.34 4.14 -8.78
N GLU A 18 -30.64 5.06 -9.44
CA GLU A 18 -29.21 4.87 -9.72
C GLU A 18 -28.44 4.54 -8.43
N PRO A 19 -27.44 3.62 -8.48
CA PRO A 19 -26.77 3.09 -7.28
C PRO A 19 -26.24 4.17 -6.34
N ALA A 20 -25.65 5.24 -6.84
CA ALA A 20 -25.13 6.35 -6.02
C ALA A 20 -26.27 7.11 -5.32
N SER A 21 -27.39 7.34 -6.01
CA SER A 21 -28.58 7.97 -5.45
C SER A 21 -29.26 7.09 -4.41
N PHE A 22 -29.30 5.77 -4.63
CA PHE A 22 -29.79 4.81 -3.67
C PHE A 22 -28.91 4.81 -2.40
N LEU A 23 -27.60 4.66 -2.57
CA LEU A 23 -26.68 4.67 -1.44
C LEU A 23 -26.79 5.94 -0.61
N SER A 24 -26.90 7.11 -1.26
CA SER A 24 -27.02 8.40 -0.55
C SER A 24 -28.27 8.50 0.35
N LYS A 25 -29.35 7.75 0.03
CA LYS A 25 -30.58 7.71 0.82
C LYS A 25 -30.49 6.75 2.00
N VAL A 26 -29.79 5.63 1.86
CA VAL A 26 -29.70 4.59 2.90
C VAL A 26 -28.44 4.72 3.75
N LYS A 27 -27.48 5.53 3.33
CA LYS A 27 -26.22 5.73 4.02
C LYS A 27 -26.40 6.61 5.26
N SER A 28 -25.79 6.20 6.37
CA SER A 28 -25.70 7.04 7.57
C SER A 28 -24.92 8.33 7.31
N LYS A 29 -25.36 9.44 7.87
CA LYS A 29 -24.61 10.72 7.84
C LYS A 29 -23.22 10.61 8.50
N LYS A 30 -23.01 9.60 9.35
CA LYS A 30 -21.72 9.31 10.01
C LYS A 30 -20.81 8.40 9.18
N ASP A 31 -21.33 7.79 8.13
CA ASP A 31 -20.57 6.92 7.25
C ASP A 31 -19.85 7.77 6.20
N SER A 32 -18.54 7.93 6.34
CA SER A 32 -17.67 8.61 5.40
C SER A 32 -16.92 7.66 4.46
N TYR A 33 -17.13 6.36 4.59
CA TYR A 33 -16.36 5.35 3.87
C TYR A 33 -17.13 4.68 2.73
N SER A 34 -18.46 4.53 2.87
CA SER A 34 -19.26 3.88 1.81
C SER A 34 -19.50 4.83 0.64
N PHE A 35 -19.14 4.38 -0.54
CA PHE A 35 -19.39 5.06 -1.80
C PHE A 35 -19.72 4.07 -2.90
N VAL A 36 -20.34 4.54 -3.98
CA VAL A 36 -20.52 3.77 -5.20
C VAL A 36 -19.48 4.25 -6.18
N ASP A 37 -18.61 3.36 -6.59
CA ASP A 37 -17.69 3.60 -7.70
C ASP A 37 -18.45 3.36 -9.00
N SER A 38 -18.83 4.44 -9.67
CA SER A 38 -19.61 4.40 -10.90
C SER A 38 -18.77 4.35 -12.16
N VAL A 39 -17.45 4.51 -12.03
CA VAL A 39 -16.53 4.57 -13.18
C VAL A 39 -15.32 3.71 -12.87
N MET A 40 -15.16 2.61 -13.62
CA MET A 40 -13.84 1.99 -13.75
C MET A 40 -12.98 2.92 -14.61
N GLU A 41 -12.48 3.99 -14.01
CA GLU A 41 -11.49 4.85 -14.64
C GLU A 41 -10.23 4.03 -14.93
N ALA A 42 -9.54 4.40 -16.00
CA ALA A 42 -8.20 3.84 -16.24
C ALA A 42 -7.35 4.08 -14.98
N PRO A 43 -6.57 3.08 -14.52
CA PRO A 43 -5.75 3.27 -13.34
C PRO A 43 -4.84 4.48 -13.51
N LEU A 44 -4.79 5.34 -12.50
CA LEU A 44 -3.88 6.50 -12.51
C LEU A 44 -2.43 6.00 -12.57
N PRO A 45 -1.55 6.77 -13.22
CA PRO A 45 -0.13 6.44 -13.21
C PRO A 45 0.40 6.36 -11.78
N THR A 46 1.13 5.31 -11.47
CA THR A 46 1.77 5.08 -10.18
C THR A 46 3.16 4.47 -10.36
N TYR A 47 4.03 4.66 -9.40
CA TYR A 47 5.31 3.92 -9.33
C TYR A 47 5.10 2.46 -8.92
N GLY A 48 3.95 2.14 -8.32
CA GLY A 48 3.57 0.79 -7.94
C GLY A 48 4.16 0.32 -6.61
N PHE A 49 4.21 1.19 -5.61
CA PHE A 49 4.55 0.80 -4.23
C PHE A 49 3.68 1.53 -3.21
N ASP A 50 3.49 0.87 -2.07
CA ASP A 50 2.91 1.45 -0.86
C ASP A 50 3.97 1.57 0.23
N TYR A 51 3.79 2.53 1.13
CA TYR A 51 4.75 2.83 2.18
C TYR A 51 4.08 3.31 3.47
N SER A 52 4.83 3.21 4.56
CA SER A 52 4.51 3.86 5.84
C SER A 52 5.60 4.85 6.18
N LEU A 53 5.21 6.05 6.60
CA LEU A 53 6.16 7.07 7.05
C LEU A 53 6.56 6.82 8.50
N VAL A 54 7.85 6.69 8.73
CA VAL A 54 8.46 6.59 10.06
C VAL A 54 9.30 7.85 10.29
N ARG A 55 9.10 8.53 11.43
CA ARG A 55 9.82 9.76 11.75
C ARG A 55 11.33 9.48 11.78
N ASN A 56 12.09 10.36 11.15
CA ASN A 56 13.54 10.34 11.26
C ASN A 56 13.92 10.92 12.62
N PRO A 57 14.64 10.19 13.49
CA PRO A 57 14.97 10.69 14.83
C PRO A 57 16.04 11.77 14.83
N ASP A 58 16.86 11.86 13.77
CA ASP A 58 18.00 12.77 13.68
C ASP A 58 17.63 14.08 12.97
N ILE A 59 16.50 14.12 12.26
CA ILE A 59 16.02 15.30 11.50
C ILE A 59 14.55 15.53 11.80
N ASP A 60 14.26 16.55 12.59
CA ASP A 60 12.96 16.79 13.22
C ASP A 60 11.76 16.86 12.25
N THR A 61 11.97 17.36 11.03
CA THR A 61 10.90 17.49 10.00
C THR A 61 10.90 16.38 8.98
N ALA A 62 11.85 15.43 9.07
CA ALA A 62 12.04 14.37 8.08
C ALA A 62 11.40 13.04 8.51
N TYR A 63 11.08 12.25 7.50
CA TYR A 63 10.57 10.89 7.63
C TYR A 63 11.36 9.97 6.69
N ASN A 64 11.41 8.70 7.05
CA ASN A 64 11.85 7.63 6.17
C ASN A 64 10.60 6.86 5.72
N ALA A 65 10.54 6.47 4.45
CA ALA A 65 9.43 5.65 3.95
C ALA A 65 9.81 4.17 4.00
N LEU A 66 9.13 3.41 4.84
CA LEU A 66 9.21 1.95 4.87
C LEU A 66 8.29 1.38 3.79
N ILE A 67 8.84 0.64 2.85
CA ILE A 67 8.07 0.00 1.79
C ILE A 67 7.27 -1.17 2.34
N THR A 68 5.95 -1.08 2.23
CA THR A 68 5.02 -2.09 2.75
C THR A 68 4.53 -3.05 1.67
N TYR A 69 4.47 -2.58 0.43
CA TYR A 69 4.04 -3.36 -0.73
C TYR A 69 4.70 -2.85 -2.01
N VAL A 70 4.90 -3.74 -2.98
CA VAL A 70 5.38 -3.40 -4.33
C VAL A 70 4.59 -4.22 -5.35
N ILE A 71 4.00 -3.55 -6.33
CA ILE A 71 3.24 -4.18 -7.40
C ILE A 71 4.22 -4.87 -8.35
N PRO A 72 4.09 -6.17 -8.61
CA PRO A 72 4.94 -6.88 -9.56
C PRO A 72 4.91 -6.26 -10.96
N GLY A 73 6.08 -6.09 -11.57
CA GLY A 73 6.21 -5.50 -12.90
C GLY A 73 6.08 -3.97 -12.95
N SER A 74 5.94 -3.31 -11.80
CA SER A 74 5.93 -1.85 -11.70
C SER A 74 7.34 -1.25 -11.84
N PRO A 75 7.47 0.08 -12.08
CA PRO A 75 8.76 0.77 -12.03
C PRO A 75 9.47 0.57 -10.68
N ALA A 76 8.72 0.57 -9.57
CA ALA A 76 9.27 0.31 -8.25
C ALA A 76 9.82 -1.11 -8.09
N ALA A 77 9.21 -2.11 -8.71
CA ALA A 77 9.65 -3.51 -8.62
C ALA A 77 11.06 -3.76 -9.17
N ALA A 78 11.56 -2.86 -10.02
CA ALA A 78 12.92 -2.94 -10.53
C ALA A 78 13.99 -2.57 -9.49
N VAL A 79 13.63 -1.76 -8.48
CA VAL A 79 14.58 -1.14 -7.55
C VAL A 79 14.22 -1.28 -6.08
N LEU A 80 12.96 -1.64 -5.76
CA LEU A 80 12.42 -1.75 -4.40
C LEU A 80 11.82 -3.13 -4.16
N LYS A 81 11.82 -3.51 -2.90
CA LYS A 81 11.07 -4.65 -2.36
C LYS A 81 10.46 -4.29 -1.01
N ARG A 82 9.49 -5.07 -0.58
CA ARG A 82 8.91 -4.93 0.76
C ARG A 82 10.01 -5.00 1.84
N GLY A 83 9.98 -4.06 2.77
CA GLY A 83 10.94 -3.92 3.86
C GLY A 83 12.11 -2.99 3.55
N ASP A 84 12.26 -2.51 2.31
CA ASP A 84 13.24 -1.48 2.00
C ASP A 84 12.83 -0.13 2.59
N TRP A 85 13.81 0.74 2.75
CA TRP A 85 13.62 2.09 3.24
C TRP A 85 14.04 3.11 2.19
N ILE A 86 13.21 4.13 1.95
CA ILE A 86 13.60 5.32 1.20
C ILE A 86 13.89 6.42 2.22
N VAL A 87 15.09 7.00 2.14
CA VAL A 87 15.55 8.08 3.01
C VAL A 87 15.42 9.43 2.33
N LYS A 88 15.73 9.48 1.04
CA LYS A 88 15.61 10.69 0.21
C LYS A 88 15.01 10.35 -1.14
N VAL A 89 14.37 11.37 -1.72
CA VAL A 89 13.96 11.38 -3.12
C VAL A 89 14.65 12.58 -3.76
N ASP A 90 15.36 12.34 -4.85
CA ASP A 90 16.31 13.28 -5.42
C ASP A 90 17.31 13.74 -4.34
N THR A 91 17.39 15.02 -4.07
CA THR A 91 18.25 15.56 -3.00
C THR A 91 17.49 15.85 -1.70
N SER A 92 16.18 15.58 -1.64
CA SER A 92 15.29 16.03 -0.58
C SER A 92 14.96 14.92 0.42
N TYR A 93 14.98 15.25 1.71
CA TYR A 93 14.36 14.39 2.72
C TYR A 93 12.84 14.42 2.60
N ILE A 94 12.21 13.28 2.87
CA ILE A 94 10.75 13.16 2.83
C ILE A 94 10.18 13.92 4.04
N SER A 95 9.19 14.78 3.81
CA SER A 95 8.43 15.46 4.85
C SER A 95 6.93 15.30 4.60
N LYS A 96 6.12 15.34 5.65
CA LYS A 96 4.65 15.24 5.51
C LYS A 96 4.05 16.27 4.55
N LYS A 97 4.67 17.43 4.43
CA LYS A 97 4.19 18.50 3.56
C LYS A 97 4.38 18.18 2.08
N TYR A 98 5.48 17.47 1.74
CA TYR A 98 5.89 17.21 0.36
C TYR A 98 5.85 15.72 0.00
N GLU A 99 5.33 14.88 0.89
CA GLU A 99 5.25 13.43 0.70
C GLU A 99 4.62 13.03 -0.63
N ALA A 100 3.41 13.54 -0.91
CA ALA A 100 2.70 13.20 -2.13
C ALA A 100 3.45 13.68 -3.39
N GLN A 101 4.07 14.85 -3.34
CA GLN A 101 4.86 15.37 -4.45
C GLN A 101 6.10 14.52 -4.73
N LEU A 102 6.75 14.01 -3.67
CA LEU A 102 7.98 13.22 -3.79
C LEU A 102 7.72 11.75 -4.13
N LEU A 103 6.68 11.13 -3.54
CA LEU A 103 6.47 9.69 -3.62
C LEU A 103 5.28 9.28 -4.53
N GLN A 104 4.45 10.23 -4.96
CA GLN A 104 3.25 9.99 -5.78
C GLN A 104 3.26 10.83 -7.07
N GLY A 105 4.43 11.27 -7.51
CA GLY A 105 4.61 11.97 -8.76
C GLY A 105 4.47 11.06 -9.99
N THR A 106 4.79 11.59 -11.17
CA THR A 106 4.69 10.85 -12.43
C THR A 106 6.01 10.73 -13.20
N GLY A 107 6.98 11.60 -12.93
CA GLY A 107 8.31 11.57 -13.56
C GLY A 107 9.23 10.50 -12.98
N PRO A 108 10.39 10.26 -13.58
CA PRO A 108 11.41 9.41 -12.96
C PRO A 108 11.89 10.04 -11.65
N LEU A 109 12.33 9.19 -10.71
CA LEU A 109 12.84 9.60 -9.40
C LEU A 109 14.24 9.04 -9.18
N GLU A 110 15.09 9.80 -8.49
CA GLU A 110 16.32 9.28 -7.90
C GLU A 110 16.06 9.04 -6.40
N ILE A 111 16.18 7.80 -5.93
CA ILE A 111 15.91 7.43 -4.55
C ILE A 111 17.18 7.01 -3.82
N THR A 112 17.36 7.51 -2.60
CA THR A 112 18.40 7.03 -1.68
C THR A 112 17.79 5.99 -0.76
N LEU A 113 18.30 4.75 -0.83
CA LEU A 113 17.87 3.67 0.03
C LEU A 113 18.49 3.77 1.42
N GLY A 114 17.84 3.14 2.39
CA GLY A 114 18.34 3.05 3.76
C GLY A 114 18.30 1.65 4.30
N LYS A 115 19.08 1.41 5.35
CA LYS A 115 19.07 0.18 6.12
C LYS A 115 18.85 0.49 7.59
N TYR A 116 17.87 -0.22 8.19
CA TYR A 116 17.66 -0.18 9.64
C TYR A 116 18.74 -1.00 10.32
N GLN A 117 19.59 -0.37 11.10
CA GLN A 117 20.74 -1.01 11.73
C GLN A 117 21.11 -0.35 13.06
N LYS A 118 21.83 -1.09 13.90
CA LYS A 118 22.43 -0.58 15.12
C LYS A 118 23.50 0.46 14.77
N VAL A 119 23.45 1.60 15.43
CA VAL A 119 24.46 2.66 15.31
C VAL A 119 25.14 2.88 16.65
N PRO A 120 26.41 3.28 16.67
CA PRO A 120 27.07 3.63 17.91
C PRO A 120 26.37 4.84 18.57
N PRO A 121 26.35 4.93 19.91
CA PRO A 121 25.82 6.09 20.61
C PRO A 121 26.59 7.35 20.20
N THR A 122 25.86 8.45 20.06
CA THR A 122 26.45 9.75 19.66
C THR A 122 27.22 10.42 20.81
N GLU A 123 26.90 10.06 22.02
CA GLU A 123 27.58 10.53 23.24
C GLU A 123 28.21 9.36 24.00
N PRO A 124 29.38 9.57 24.67
CA PRO A 124 29.96 8.52 25.49
C PRO A 124 29.00 8.16 26.63
N PRO A 125 28.88 6.87 26.99
CA PRO A 125 27.97 6.41 28.04
C PRO A 125 28.37 7.07 29.39
N VAL A 126 27.37 7.52 30.12
CA VAL A 126 27.53 7.93 31.52
C VAL A 126 27.67 6.66 32.35
N GLU A 127 28.69 6.59 33.22
CA GLU A 127 29.15 5.39 33.96
C GLU A 127 28.06 4.60 34.74
N SER A 128 26.79 4.96 34.68
CA SER A 128 25.71 4.36 35.48
C SER A 128 24.50 3.85 34.70
N GLU A 129 24.49 3.91 33.36
CA GLU A 129 23.33 3.46 32.55
C GLU A 129 23.71 2.25 31.70
N GLU A 130 22.81 1.25 31.66
CA GLU A 130 22.91 0.15 30.71
C GLU A 130 22.88 0.71 29.29
N GLU A 131 23.84 0.34 28.44
CA GLU A 131 23.91 0.78 27.05
C GLU A 131 22.66 0.27 26.30
N GLU A 132 21.69 1.14 26.06
CA GLU A 132 20.59 0.81 25.16
C GLU A 132 21.08 0.80 23.70
N ASP A 133 20.76 -0.28 22.99
CA ASP A 133 21.05 -0.42 21.58
C ASP A 133 20.27 0.60 20.76
N ILE A 134 20.96 1.55 20.13
CA ILE A 134 20.34 2.58 19.29
C ILE A 134 20.26 2.07 17.85
N TYR A 135 19.04 2.03 17.30
CA TYR A 135 18.80 1.66 15.92
C TYR A 135 18.36 2.87 15.08
N ARG A 136 18.88 2.98 13.87
CA ARG A 136 18.58 4.05 12.92
C ARG A 136 18.45 3.51 11.50
N VAL A 137 17.71 4.24 10.67
CA VAL A 137 17.73 4.04 9.21
C VAL A 137 18.89 4.87 8.65
N VAL A 138 19.94 4.20 8.23
CA VAL A 138 21.15 4.82 7.69
C VAL A 138 21.14 4.70 6.17
N PRO A 139 21.41 5.78 5.41
CA PRO A 139 21.56 5.71 3.95
C PRO A 139 22.61 4.69 3.54
N VAL A 140 22.34 3.94 2.47
CA VAL A 140 23.26 2.91 1.95
C VAL A 140 23.32 2.96 0.44
N GLY A 141 24.54 2.79 -0.08
CA GLY A 141 24.82 2.80 -1.53
C GLY A 141 24.64 4.15 -2.19
N ASP A 142 24.81 4.15 -3.52
CA ASP A 142 24.53 5.30 -4.36
C ASP A 142 23.01 5.42 -4.60
N PRO A 143 22.50 6.63 -4.90
CA PRO A 143 21.12 6.80 -5.31
C PRO A 143 20.76 5.93 -6.52
N VAL A 144 19.53 5.42 -6.54
CA VAL A 144 19.02 4.52 -7.58
C VAL A 144 17.93 5.23 -8.35
N GLU A 145 17.99 5.17 -9.68
CA GLU A 145 16.95 5.73 -10.55
C GLU A 145 15.75 4.76 -10.62
N MET A 146 14.57 5.27 -10.32
CA MET A 146 13.29 4.60 -10.52
C MET A 146 12.57 5.23 -11.72
N GLY A 147 12.15 4.40 -12.66
CA GLY A 147 11.45 4.83 -13.87
C GLY A 147 10.18 5.62 -13.59
N ALA A 148 9.69 6.36 -14.59
CA ALA A 148 8.46 7.13 -14.52
C ALA A 148 7.25 6.25 -14.14
N ALA A 149 6.28 6.86 -13.46
CA ALA A 149 5.03 6.20 -13.12
C ALA A 149 4.26 5.76 -14.36
N VAL A 150 3.62 4.60 -14.29
CA VAL A 150 2.81 4.02 -15.37
C VAL A 150 1.44 3.61 -14.85
N SER A 151 0.45 3.55 -15.75
CA SER A 151 -0.85 2.98 -15.41
C SER A 151 -0.71 1.48 -15.25
N LEU A 152 -0.98 0.99 -14.05
CA LEU A 152 -0.86 -0.42 -13.69
C LEU A 152 -2.24 -0.95 -13.30
N VAL A 153 -2.52 -2.17 -13.73
CA VAL A 153 -3.61 -2.97 -13.17
C VAL A 153 -2.98 -3.91 -12.15
N ASP A 154 -3.19 -3.62 -10.87
CA ASP A 154 -2.74 -4.53 -9.81
C ASP A 154 -3.56 -5.82 -9.87
N ASN A 155 -2.87 -6.96 -9.97
CA ASN A 155 -3.54 -8.26 -9.92
C ASN A 155 -3.90 -8.56 -8.45
N PRO A 156 -5.20 -8.64 -8.09
CA PRO A 156 -5.61 -8.92 -6.73
C PRO A 156 -5.11 -10.28 -6.21
N ILE A 157 -4.86 -11.23 -7.11
CA ILE A 157 -4.23 -12.51 -6.78
C ILE A 157 -2.71 -12.32 -6.73
N HIS A 158 -2.23 -11.79 -5.60
CA HIS A 158 -0.80 -11.48 -5.43
C HIS A 158 0.07 -12.73 -5.35
N CYS A 159 -0.41 -13.74 -4.65
CA CYS A 159 0.30 -15.02 -4.49
C CYS A 159 -0.68 -16.17 -4.28
N LYS A 160 -0.48 -17.25 -5.00
CA LYS A 160 -1.15 -18.54 -4.77
C LYS A 160 -0.11 -19.65 -4.76
N LYS A 161 -0.12 -20.48 -3.70
CA LYS A 161 0.83 -21.57 -3.50
C LYS A 161 0.17 -22.75 -2.81
N ILE A 162 0.62 -23.96 -3.14
CA ILE A 162 0.36 -25.15 -2.33
C ILE A 162 1.59 -25.37 -1.45
N LEU A 163 1.38 -25.46 -0.14
CA LEU A 163 2.40 -25.72 0.85
C LEU A 163 2.24 -27.14 1.35
N THR A 164 3.26 -27.97 1.19
CA THR A 164 3.29 -29.32 1.75
C THR A 164 3.84 -29.25 3.18
N LEU A 165 3.07 -29.71 4.14
CA LEU A 165 3.46 -29.76 5.55
C LEU A 165 4.35 -30.97 5.83
N THR A 166 4.94 -30.99 7.02
CA THR A 166 5.87 -32.06 7.44
C THR A 166 5.22 -33.46 7.55
N ASP A 167 3.89 -33.49 7.72
CA ASP A 167 3.08 -34.74 7.75
C ASP A 167 2.63 -35.20 6.36
N GLY A 168 3.03 -34.46 5.30
CA GLY A 168 2.66 -34.76 3.91
C GLY A 168 1.30 -34.18 3.49
N SER A 169 0.57 -33.52 4.37
CA SER A 169 -0.65 -32.82 4.00
C SER A 169 -0.36 -31.55 3.19
N GLU A 170 -1.31 -31.11 2.38
CA GLU A 170 -1.19 -29.93 1.55
C GLU A 170 -2.14 -28.83 2.04
N VAL A 171 -1.65 -27.59 2.03
CA VAL A 171 -2.40 -26.39 2.39
C VAL A 171 -2.31 -25.38 1.25
N GLY A 172 -3.46 -24.95 0.73
CA GLY A 172 -3.55 -23.85 -0.20
C GLY A 172 -3.31 -22.51 0.52
N TYR A 173 -2.33 -21.73 0.06
CA TYR A 173 -2.07 -20.38 0.51
C TYR A 173 -2.45 -19.39 -0.60
N LEU A 174 -3.38 -18.48 -0.29
CA LEU A 174 -3.83 -17.43 -1.18
C LEU A 174 -3.64 -16.06 -0.52
N MET A 175 -2.95 -15.16 -1.20
CA MET A 175 -2.90 -13.74 -0.85
C MET A 175 -3.69 -12.95 -1.89
N TYR A 176 -4.86 -12.44 -1.46
CA TYR A 176 -5.81 -11.70 -2.28
C TYR A 176 -5.94 -10.27 -1.75
N ASN A 177 -5.42 -9.29 -2.48
CA ASN A 177 -5.21 -7.93 -1.98
C ASN A 177 -6.39 -6.99 -2.21
N SER A 178 -7.31 -7.33 -3.11
CA SER A 178 -8.41 -6.45 -3.48
C SER A 178 -9.64 -7.26 -3.88
N PHE A 179 -10.83 -6.88 -3.39
CA PHE A 179 -12.11 -7.53 -3.74
C PHE A 179 -12.58 -7.13 -5.15
N THR A 180 -11.81 -7.54 -6.16
CA THR A 180 -12.07 -7.24 -7.56
C THR A 180 -12.25 -8.55 -8.33
N ALA A 181 -13.44 -8.78 -8.92
CA ALA A 181 -13.76 -10.01 -9.65
C ALA A 181 -12.99 -10.16 -10.98
N GLY A 182 -12.64 -9.04 -11.60
CA GLY A 182 -11.96 -9.02 -12.88
C GLY A 182 -11.53 -7.62 -13.31
N THR A 183 -11.31 -7.45 -14.60
CA THR A 183 -10.95 -6.18 -15.25
C THR A 183 -12.12 -5.65 -16.06
N LYS A 184 -12.02 -4.41 -16.54
CA LYS A 184 -13.03 -3.82 -17.45
C LYS A 184 -13.29 -4.70 -18.68
N ASP A 185 -12.23 -5.25 -19.25
CA ASP A 185 -12.33 -6.09 -20.48
C ASP A 185 -12.69 -7.54 -20.18
N ASN A 186 -12.49 -8.01 -18.96
CA ASN A 186 -12.86 -9.33 -18.48
C ASN A 186 -13.33 -9.27 -17.02
N PRO A 187 -14.64 -8.99 -16.77
CA PRO A 187 -15.18 -8.78 -15.43
C PRO A 187 -15.06 -9.97 -14.46
N GLU A 188 -14.91 -11.19 -14.98
CA GLU A 188 -14.80 -12.43 -14.20
C GLU A 188 -13.39 -13.03 -14.18
N LYS A 189 -12.39 -12.32 -14.69
CA LYS A 189 -11.03 -12.83 -14.87
C LYS A 189 -10.46 -13.50 -13.62
N TYR A 190 -10.50 -12.80 -12.50
CA TYR A 190 -9.89 -13.27 -11.26
C TYR A 190 -10.71 -14.33 -10.55
N ASN A 191 -12.04 -14.22 -10.63
CA ASN A 191 -12.93 -15.27 -10.13
C ASN A 191 -12.72 -16.58 -10.87
N THR A 192 -12.55 -16.55 -12.20
CA THR A 192 -12.26 -17.72 -13.01
C THR A 192 -10.91 -18.32 -12.64
N GLU A 193 -9.87 -17.48 -12.51
CA GLU A 193 -8.53 -17.92 -12.13
C GLU A 193 -8.50 -18.58 -10.73
N LEU A 194 -9.31 -18.09 -9.79
CA LEU A 194 -9.41 -18.68 -8.46
C LEU A 194 -10.15 -20.02 -8.47
N ARG A 195 -11.22 -20.15 -9.24
CA ARG A 195 -11.94 -21.42 -9.39
C ARG A 195 -11.05 -22.50 -10.00
N GLU A 196 -10.36 -22.18 -11.09
CA GLU A 196 -9.44 -23.12 -11.75
C GLU A 196 -8.27 -23.54 -10.84
N TRP A 197 -7.90 -22.73 -9.86
CA TRP A 197 -6.86 -23.07 -8.89
C TRP A 197 -7.37 -23.92 -7.75
N SER A 198 -8.67 -23.83 -7.39
CA SER A 198 -9.27 -24.58 -6.28
C SER A 198 -9.72 -26.00 -6.68
N ASP A 199 -9.89 -26.27 -7.95
CA ASP A 199 -10.25 -27.58 -8.52
C ASP A 199 -8.99 -28.45 -8.74
#